data_1c9498014af7269a63a10a4652d60066
#
_entry.id   1c9498014af7269a63a10a4652d60066
#
_cell.length_a   1.000
_cell.length_b   1.000
_cell.length_c   1.000
_cell.angle_alpha   90.00
_cell.angle_beta   90.00
_cell.angle_gamma   90.00
#
_symmetry.space_group_name_H-M   'P 1'
#
loop_
_entity.id
_entity.type
_entity.pdbx_description
1 polymer ?
#
loop_
_entity_poly.entity_id
_entity_poly.type
_entity_poly.pdbx_seq_one_letter_code
_entity_poly.pdbx_strand_id
1 'polypeptide(L)'
;VGMQLMAERGREYQVTPGLGWIKGEVDRIAPADLALKIPHMGWNTLDPKKPHALLDGLQLGPQGLHAYFVHSFALNPQDSADLIAQADYGGPVTAIVGHDNMVGTQFHPEKSQAWGLRLLANFARLVATREPVSA
;
A
#
# COMPACT_ATOMS: atom_id res chain seq x y z
N VAL A 1 5.52 2.98 -7.09
CA VAL A 1 5.04 3.55 -8.36
C VAL A 1 3.82 2.77 -8.86
N GLY A 2 3.87 1.43 -8.83
CA GLY A 2 2.77 0.62 -9.34
C GLY A 2 1.45 0.87 -8.62
N MET A 3 1.46 0.94 -7.29
CA MET A 3 0.26 1.22 -6.52
C MET A 3 -0.30 2.60 -6.85
N GLN A 4 0.57 3.59 -7.01
CA GLN A 4 0.15 4.95 -7.30
C GLN A 4 -0.52 5.08 -8.66
N LEU A 5 -0.12 4.25 -9.63
CA LEU A 5 -0.76 4.24 -10.96
C LEU A 5 -2.21 3.76 -10.92
N MET A 6 -2.60 3.04 -9.88
CA MET A 6 -3.98 2.55 -9.73
C MET A 6 -4.97 3.67 -9.40
N ALA A 7 -4.49 4.81 -8.92
CA ALA A 7 -5.33 5.96 -8.55
C ALA A 7 -5.96 6.62 -9.79
N GLU A 8 -6.94 7.49 -9.54
CA GLU A 8 -7.57 8.27 -10.62
C GLU A 8 -6.59 9.27 -11.21
N ARG A 9 -5.78 9.91 -10.35
CA ARG A 9 -4.78 10.90 -10.77
C ARG A 9 -3.69 11.08 -9.74
N GLY A 10 -2.54 11.56 -10.20
CA GLY A 10 -1.44 11.96 -9.35
C GLY A 10 -1.17 13.46 -9.46
N ARG A 11 -0.65 14.04 -8.38
CA ARG A 11 -0.37 15.47 -8.32
C ARG A 11 1.11 15.79 -8.18
N GLU A 12 1.97 14.90 -8.64
CA GLU A 12 3.41 15.13 -8.65
C GLU A 12 3.76 16.06 -9.82
N TYR A 13 4.31 17.23 -9.49
CA TYR A 13 4.65 18.33 -10.42
C TYR A 13 3.45 18.91 -11.16
N GLN A 14 2.60 18.07 -11.72
CA GLN A 14 1.38 18.43 -12.41
C GLN A 14 0.34 17.33 -12.22
N VAL A 15 -0.92 17.65 -12.48
CA VAL A 15 -1.99 16.66 -12.42
C VAL A 15 -1.84 15.72 -13.61
N THR A 16 -1.63 14.42 -13.32
CA THR A 16 -1.47 13.38 -14.33
C THR A 16 -2.52 12.29 -14.09
N PRO A 17 -3.29 11.89 -15.12
CA PRO A 17 -4.26 10.84 -14.95
C PRO A 17 -3.59 9.49 -14.69
N GLY A 18 -4.21 8.69 -13.81
CA GLY A 18 -3.83 7.30 -13.55
C GLY A 18 -4.77 6.33 -14.23
N LEU A 19 -4.71 5.05 -13.79
CA LEU A 19 -5.53 3.99 -14.37
C LEU A 19 -6.99 4.04 -13.88
N GLY A 20 -7.25 4.73 -12.76
CA GLY A 20 -8.59 4.87 -12.23
C GLY A 20 -9.19 3.60 -11.63
N TRP A 21 -8.35 2.63 -11.28
CA TRP A 21 -8.81 1.36 -10.70
C TRP A 21 -9.22 1.50 -9.24
N ILE A 22 -8.58 2.42 -8.53
CA ILE A 22 -8.91 2.78 -7.13
C ILE A 22 -9.30 4.25 -7.13
N LYS A 23 -10.50 4.56 -6.66
CA LYS A 23 -10.94 5.95 -6.52
C LYS A 23 -10.09 6.66 -5.48
N GLY A 24 -9.53 7.79 -5.85
CA GLY A 24 -8.66 8.57 -5.00
C GLY A 24 -7.52 9.19 -5.76
N GLU A 25 -6.71 9.97 -5.07
CA GLU A 25 -5.61 10.71 -5.67
C GLU A 25 -4.30 10.41 -4.96
N VAL A 26 -3.20 10.59 -5.69
CA VAL A 26 -1.85 10.52 -5.13
C VAL A 26 -1.40 11.95 -4.84
N ASP A 27 -1.15 12.23 -3.56
CA ASP A 27 -0.69 13.52 -3.08
C ASP A 27 0.61 13.37 -2.31
N ARG A 28 1.35 14.49 -2.17
CA ARG A 28 2.56 14.53 -1.36
C ARG A 28 2.22 14.24 0.09
N ILE A 29 3.02 13.38 0.74
CA ILE A 29 2.85 13.14 2.17
C ILE A 29 3.20 14.40 2.95
N ALA A 30 2.42 14.67 4.01
CA ALA A 30 2.56 15.87 4.82
C ALA A 30 2.58 15.49 6.30
N PRO A 31 3.74 15.01 6.84
CA PRO A 31 3.82 14.63 8.24
C PRO A 31 3.51 15.83 9.15
N ALA A 32 2.72 15.59 10.21
CA ALA A 32 2.41 16.62 11.18
C ALA A 32 3.65 17.05 11.97
N ASP A 33 4.59 16.14 12.16
CA ASP A 33 5.87 16.43 12.81
C ASP A 33 6.85 16.96 11.76
N LEU A 34 7.21 18.23 11.86
CA LEU A 34 8.12 18.88 10.93
C LEU A 34 9.55 18.34 10.99
N ALA A 35 9.92 17.61 12.05
CA ALA A 35 11.21 16.95 12.13
C ALA A 35 11.31 15.72 11.23
N LEU A 36 10.19 15.17 10.78
CA LEU A 36 10.16 14.05 9.86
C LEU A 36 10.43 14.54 8.43
N LYS A 37 11.37 13.87 7.79
CA LYS A 37 11.82 14.26 6.46
C LYS A 37 10.99 13.58 5.37
N ILE A 38 10.90 14.21 4.21
CA ILE A 38 10.35 13.64 3.00
C ILE A 38 11.53 13.41 2.04
N PRO A 39 11.69 12.19 1.48
CA PRO A 39 10.75 11.06 1.46
C PRO A 39 10.65 10.29 2.80
N HIS A 40 9.53 9.60 2.99
CA HIS A 40 9.38 8.54 3.97
C HIS A 40 10.30 7.40 3.53
N MET A 41 11.44 7.26 4.20
CA MET A 41 12.47 6.31 3.81
C MET A 41 12.90 5.47 5.02
N GLY A 42 12.95 4.16 4.83
CA GLY A 42 13.39 3.23 5.85
C GLY A 42 12.31 2.23 6.23
N TRP A 43 12.50 1.64 7.41
CA TRP A 43 11.64 0.56 7.91
C TRP A 43 10.54 1.13 8.78
N ASN A 44 9.32 0.64 8.59
CA ASN A 44 8.18 1.04 9.39
C ASN A 44 7.19 -0.13 9.52
N THR A 45 6.42 -0.12 10.60
CA THR A 45 5.42 -1.13 10.86
C THR A 45 4.14 -0.85 10.07
N LEU A 46 3.29 -1.88 9.93
CA LEU A 46 2.02 -1.79 9.23
C LEU A 46 0.86 -1.93 10.22
N ASP A 47 -0.15 -1.10 10.05
CA ASP A 47 -1.39 -1.14 10.80
C ASP A 47 -2.51 -1.66 9.89
N PRO A 48 -2.98 -2.90 10.09
CA PRO A 48 -4.05 -3.45 9.25
C PRO A 48 -5.36 -2.76 9.57
N LYS A 49 -6.12 -2.41 8.53
CA LYS A 49 -7.41 -1.73 8.67
C LYS A 49 -8.59 -2.68 8.45
N LYS A 50 -8.36 -3.81 7.79
CA LYS A 50 -9.37 -4.85 7.64
C LYS A 50 -8.70 -6.19 7.40
N PRO A 51 -9.39 -7.31 7.70
CA PRO A 51 -8.88 -8.63 7.35
C PRO A 51 -8.76 -8.77 5.84
N HIS A 52 -7.67 -9.40 5.39
CA HIS A 52 -7.46 -9.68 3.96
C HIS A 52 -6.56 -10.90 3.80
N ALA A 53 -6.85 -11.72 2.79
CA ALA A 53 -6.08 -12.93 2.54
C ALA A 53 -4.60 -12.66 2.23
N LEU A 54 -4.30 -11.47 1.70
CA LEU A 54 -2.92 -11.05 1.44
C LEU A 54 -2.08 -11.02 2.72
N LEU A 55 -2.71 -10.80 3.86
CA LEU A 55 -2.05 -10.65 5.16
C LEU A 55 -1.95 -11.96 5.95
N ASP A 56 -2.37 -13.09 5.38
CA ASP A 56 -2.39 -14.36 6.07
C ASP A 56 -0.99 -14.78 6.54
N GLY A 57 -0.89 -15.09 7.83
CA GLY A 57 0.36 -15.53 8.45
C GLY A 57 1.37 -14.42 8.70
N LEU A 58 1.00 -13.17 8.49
CA LEU A 58 1.85 -12.02 8.78
C LEU A 58 1.49 -11.41 10.13
N GLN A 59 2.49 -11.16 10.95
CA GLN A 59 2.30 -10.47 12.23
C GLN A 59 2.49 -8.98 12.00
N LEU A 60 1.39 -8.23 12.11
CA LEU A 60 1.35 -6.79 11.87
C LEU A 60 1.15 -6.03 13.17
N GLY A 61 1.18 -4.70 13.09
CA GLY A 61 0.99 -3.81 14.22
C GLY A 61 2.31 -3.30 14.79
N PRO A 62 2.29 -2.51 15.88
CA PRO A 62 3.50 -1.85 16.41
C PRO A 62 4.62 -2.81 16.85
N GLN A 63 4.26 -4.03 17.22
CA GLN A 63 5.24 -5.07 17.61
C GLN A 63 5.50 -6.07 16.49
N GLY A 64 4.95 -5.82 15.31
CA GLY A 64 5.03 -6.73 14.19
C GLY A 64 6.22 -6.48 13.28
N LEU A 65 6.14 -7.03 12.10
CA LEU A 65 7.18 -6.91 11.09
C LEU A 65 7.30 -5.49 10.56
N HIS A 66 8.46 -5.19 9.97
CA HIS A 66 8.75 -3.89 9.36
C HIS A 66 8.83 -4.00 7.86
N ALA A 67 8.18 -3.07 7.16
CA ALA A 67 8.25 -2.95 5.71
C ALA A 67 9.21 -1.82 5.32
N TYR A 68 9.86 -1.95 4.17
CA TYR A 68 10.78 -0.94 3.67
C TYR A 68 10.05 0.04 2.76
N PHE A 69 10.11 1.31 3.12
CA PHE A 69 9.47 2.42 2.40
C PHE A 69 10.51 3.36 1.79
N VAL A 70 10.22 3.87 0.62
CA VAL A 70 10.92 5.00 0.03
C VAL A 70 9.96 5.71 -0.93
N HIS A 71 9.28 6.76 -0.43
CA HIS A 71 8.31 7.50 -1.23
C HIS A 71 8.05 8.89 -0.66
N SER A 72 7.69 9.82 -1.53
CA SER A 72 7.30 11.18 -1.16
C SER A 72 5.80 11.45 -1.36
N PHE A 73 5.14 10.58 -2.10
CA PHE A 73 3.72 10.67 -2.43
C PHE A 73 3.01 9.41 -1.98
N ALA A 74 1.73 9.53 -1.70
CA ALA A 74 0.91 8.40 -1.26
C ALA A 74 -0.46 8.47 -1.91
N LEU A 75 -1.02 7.30 -2.22
CA LEU A 75 -2.39 7.18 -2.69
C LEU A 75 -3.33 7.31 -1.51
N ASN A 76 -4.30 8.18 -1.61
CA ASN A 76 -5.36 8.35 -0.61
C ASN A 76 -6.65 7.79 -1.19
N PRO A 77 -7.05 6.57 -0.84
CA PRO A 77 -8.28 6.00 -1.38
C PRO A 77 -9.49 6.77 -0.87
N GLN A 78 -10.40 7.07 -1.78
CA GLN A 78 -11.63 7.79 -1.46
C GLN A 78 -12.58 6.91 -0.66
N ASP A 79 -12.60 5.61 -0.94
CA ASP A 79 -13.41 4.63 -0.21
C ASP A 79 -12.53 3.90 0.80
N SER A 80 -12.89 3.99 2.08
CA SER A 80 -12.15 3.31 3.15
C SER A 80 -12.15 1.79 2.99
N ALA A 81 -13.10 1.22 2.27
CA ALA A 81 -13.12 -0.22 1.98
C ALA A 81 -11.93 -0.67 1.12
N ASP A 82 -11.32 0.26 0.38
CA ASP A 82 -10.14 -0.02 -0.44
C ASP A 82 -8.82 0.06 0.36
N LEU A 83 -8.87 0.55 1.59
CA LEU A 83 -7.70 0.65 2.45
C LEU A 83 -7.51 -0.64 3.24
N ILE A 84 -6.43 -1.36 2.96
CA ILE A 84 -6.12 -2.63 3.65
C ILE A 84 -5.21 -2.39 4.83
N ALA A 85 -4.14 -1.61 4.66
CA ALA A 85 -3.20 -1.31 5.72
C ALA A 85 -2.57 0.05 5.52
N GLN A 86 -2.12 0.65 6.62
CA GLN A 86 -1.41 1.94 6.59
C GLN A 86 -0.22 1.91 7.53
N ALA A 87 0.69 2.86 7.35
CA ALA A 87 1.81 3.10 8.23
C ALA A 87 1.63 4.46 8.90
N ASP A 88 2.32 4.67 10.02
CA ASP A 88 2.32 5.96 10.69
C ASP A 88 3.64 6.69 10.40
N TYR A 89 3.55 7.83 9.77
CA TYR A 89 4.70 8.71 9.52
C TYR A 89 4.29 10.16 9.75
N GLY A 90 4.11 10.52 11.02
CA GLY A 90 3.55 11.82 11.39
C GLY A 90 2.08 11.95 11.04
N GLY A 91 1.39 10.84 10.91
CA GLY A 91 0.02 10.68 10.48
C GLY A 91 -0.13 9.45 9.62
N PRO A 92 -1.36 9.03 9.32
CA PRO A 92 -1.58 7.82 8.56
C PRO A 92 -1.13 7.97 7.11
N VAL A 93 -0.39 6.96 6.62
CA VAL A 93 0.07 6.88 5.23
C VAL A 93 -0.39 5.54 4.67
N THR A 94 -1.08 5.56 3.54
CA THR A 94 -1.58 4.34 2.91
C THR A 94 -0.42 3.44 2.51
N ALA A 95 -0.45 2.20 2.98
CA ALA A 95 0.58 1.21 2.68
C ALA A 95 0.10 0.12 1.72
N ILE A 96 -1.13 -0.34 1.87
CA ILE A 96 -1.73 -1.38 1.01
C ILE A 96 -3.15 -0.97 0.65
N VAL A 97 -3.46 -1.03 -0.64
CA VAL A 97 -4.82 -0.84 -1.15
C VAL A 97 -5.28 -2.11 -1.85
N GLY A 98 -6.58 -2.31 -1.90
CA GLY A 98 -7.17 -3.44 -2.62
C GLY A 98 -8.61 -3.17 -2.99
N HIS A 99 -8.99 -3.61 -4.19
CA HIS A 99 -10.36 -3.54 -4.70
C HIS A 99 -10.59 -4.75 -5.59
N ASP A 100 -11.55 -5.57 -5.22
CA ASP A 100 -11.80 -6.86 -5.89
C ASP A 100 -10.55 -7.72 -5.92
N ASN A 101 -10.00 -8.00 -7.11
CA ASN A 101 -8.80 -8.81 -7.29
C ASN A 101 -7.53 -7.98 -7.48
N MET A 102 -7.62 -6.66 -7.32
CA MET A 102 -6.49 -5.76 -7.46
C MET A 102 -5.92 -5.43 -6.09
N VAL A 103 -4.60 -5.52 -5.95
CA VAL A 103 -3.89 -5.19 -4.71
C VAL A 103 -2.65 -4.41 -5.09
N GLY A 104 -2.33 -3.39 -4.28
CA GLY A 104 -1.11 -2.63 -4.46
C GLY A 104 -0.45 -2.33 -3.13
N THR A 105 0.89 -2.29 -3.12
CA THR A 105 1.67 -1.94 -1.94
C THR A 105 2.53 -0.72 -2.23
N GLN A 106 2.65 0.18 -1.24
CA GLN A 106 3.56 1.33 -1.33
C GLN A 106 4.99 0.92 -1.03
N PHE A 107 5.18 -0.02 -0.11
CA PHE A 107 6.50 -0.55 0.22
C PHE A 107 6.95 -1.58 -0.82
N HIS A 108 8.22 -1.97 -0.70
CA HIS A 108 8.85 -2.96 -1.59
C HIS A 108 8.87 -4.33 -0.91
N PRO A 109 7.93 -5.25 -1.25
CA PRO A 109 7.93 -6.59 -0.63
C PRO A 109 9.24 -7.33 -0.89
N GLU A 110 9.82 -7.19 -2.07
CA GLU A 110 11.06 -7.85 -2.45
C GLU A 110 12.26 -7.39 -1.63
N LYS A 111 12.17 -6.22 -0.99
CA LYS A 111 13.21 -5.66 -0.13
C LYS A 111 12.90 -5.83 1.35
N SER A 112 11.81 -6.50 1.69
CA SER A 112 11.27 -6.57 3.04
C SER A 112 11.54 -7.91 3.72
N GLN A 113 12.64 -8.58 3.38
CA GLN A 113 13.10 -9.82 4.00
C GLN A 113 12.15 -11.00 3.78
N ALA A 114 12.18 -11.99 4.67
CA ALA A 114 11.43 -13.23 4.49
C ALA A 114 9.91 -13.04 4.48
N TRP A 115 9.39 -12.09 5.27
CA TRP A 115 7.95 -11.85 5.29
C TRP A 115 7.44 -11.22 3.98
N GLY A 116 8.31 -10.48 3.30
CA GLY A 116 7.96 -9.95 1.97
C GLY A 116 7.74 -11.06 0.97
N LEU A 117 8.55 -12.12 1.04
CA LEU A 117 8.34 -13.32 0.24
C LEU A 117 7.04 -14.03 0.61
N ARG A 118 6.68 -14.04 1.89
CA ARG A 118 5.40 -14.59 2.35
C ARG A 118 4.22 -13.81 1.79
N LEU A 119 4.33 -12.49 1.77
CA LEU A 119 3.28 -11.64 1.19
C LEU A 119 3.12 -11.91 -0.30
N LEU A 120 4.22 -12.03 -1.03
CA LEU A 120 4.18 -12.38 -2.46
C LEU A 120 3.58 -13.77 -2.68
N ALA A 121 3.90 -14.73 -1.81
CA ALA A 121 3.31 -16.07 -1.88
C ALA A 121 1.80 -16.01 -1.60
N ASN A 122 1.36 -15.20 -0.65
CA ASN A 122 -0.06 -14.98 -0.37
C ASN A 122 -0.78 -14.42 -1.59
N PHE A 123 -0.17 -13.46 -2.27
CA PHE A 123 -0.72 -12.88 -3.48
C PHE A 123 -0.83 -13.93 -4.60
N ALA A 124 0.22 -14.71 -4.80
CA ALA A 124 0.20 -15.77 -5.83
C ALA A 124 -0.89 -16.80 -5.54
N ARG A 125 -1.09 -17.17 -4.27
CA ARG A 125 -2.15 -18.10 -3.87
C ARG A 125 -3.53 -17.49 -4.09
N LEU A 126 -3.70 -16.21 -3.79
CA LEU A 126 -4.95 -15.50 -4.00
C LEU A 126 -5.34 -15.51 -5.49
N VAL A 127 -4.38 -15.29 -6.37
CA VAL A 127 -4.61 -15.34 -7.82
C VAL A 127 -4.93 -16.77 -8.27
N ALA A 128 -4.21 -17.77 -7.75
CA ALA A 128 -4.38 -19.17 -8.15
C ALA A 128 -5.74 -19.75 -7.72
N THR A 129 -6.32 -19.26 -6.60
CA THR A 129 -7.59 -19.75 -6.08
C THR A 129 -8.79 -19.08 -6.72
N ARG A 130 -8.59 -18.03 -7.51
CA ARG A 130 -9.69 -17.38 -8.21
C ARG A 130 -10.09 -18.20 -9.43
N GLU A 131 -11.41 -18.32 -9.62
CA GLU A 131 -11.91 -18.92 -10.85
C GLU A 131 -11.56 -18.00 -12.03
N PRO A 132 -11.08 -18.57 -13.14
CA PRO A 132 -10.86 -17.77 -14.33
C PRO A 132 -12.17 -17.17 -14.78
N VAL A 133 -12.14 -15.88 -15.09
CA VAL A 133 -13.29 -15.21 -15.67
C VAL A 133 -13.50 -15.86 -17.03
N SER A 134 -14.66 -16.51 -17.22
CA SER A 134 -15.01 -17.04 -18.53
C SER A 134 -15.12 -15.88 -19.50
N ALA A 135 -14.28 -15.92 -20.46
CA ALA A 135 -14.28 -14.93 -21.53
C ALA A 135 -15.53 -15.09 -22.38
#